data_83212757fc4c681e66c8c98abbcc66eb
#
_entry.id   83212757fc4c681e66c8c98abbcc66eb
#
_cell.length_a   1.000
_cell.length_b   1.000
_cell.length_c   1.000
_cell.angle_alpha   90.00
_cell.angle_beta   90.00
_cell.angle_gamma   90.00
#
_symmetry.space_group_name_H-M   'P 1'
#
loop_
_entity.id
_entity.type
_entity.pdbx_description
1 polymer ?
#
loop_
_entity_poly.entity_id
_entity_poly.type
_entity_poly.pdbx_seq_one_letter_code
_entity_poly.pdbx_strand_id
1 'polypeptide(L)'
;MNLAKEIAIKKLQHKDIAVDATMGNGNDTVFLASLVGDSGTVYSFDVQKEAIDNTRKKIIDNEIKTNIQLIHDGHENIDKYINEDVKLVMFNLGYLPKAEHKITTKADTTLIAIKKSLNLIHKNGVVLVVIYHGHENGKLEKVAVEEFASTLNQKEYNVMKLGFINQINNPPILIAIEKR
;
A
#
# COMPACT_ATOMS: atom_id res chain seq x y z
N MET A 1 -8.22 8.12 -1.01
CA MET A 1 -8.04 8.93 -2.24
C MET A 1 -8.31 8.05 -3.46
N ASN A 2 -9.30 8.39 -4.29
CA ASN A 2 -9.68 7.53 -5.43
C ASN A 2 -8.58 7.38 -6.50
N LEU A 3 -7.67 8.37 -6.63
CA LEU A 3 -6.60 8.32 -7.65
C LEU A 3 -5.67 7.11 -7.54
N ALA A 4 -5.36 6.63 -6.33
CA ALA A 4 -4.58 5.41 -6.15
C ALA A 4 -5.32 4.19 -6.73
N LYS A 5 -6.63 4.12 -6.51
CA LYS A 5 -7.49 3.06 -7.05
C LYS A 5 -7.59 3.11 -8.58
N GLU A 6 -7.68 4.30 -9.16
CA GLU A 6 -7.68 4.48 -10.62
C GLU A 6 -6.36 3.99 -11.26
N ILE A 7 -5.23 4.25 -10.60
CA ILE A 7 -3.95 3.72 -11.07
C ILE A 7 -3.92 2.20 -10.93
N ALA A 8 -4.39 1.65 -9.81
CA ALA A 8 -4.45 0.21 -9.61
C ALA A 8 -5.32 -0.50 -10.69
N ILE A 9 -6.50 0.06 -11.00
CA ILE A 9 -7.38 -0.46 -12.07
C ILE A 9 -6.66 -0.50 -13.42
N LYS A 10 -5.84 0.52 -13.73
CA LYS A 10 -5.11 0.58 -15.00
C LYS A 10 -3.89 -0.33 -15.05
N LYS A 11 -3.32 -0.68 -13.89
CA LYS A 11 -2.06 -1.42 -13.78
C LYS A 11 -2.25 -2.91 -13.56
N LEU A 12 -3.25 -3.30 -12.78
CA LEU A 12 -3.50 -4.69 -12.43
C LEU A 12 -4.34 -5.40 -13.50
N GLN A 13 -4.00 -6.66 -13.69
CA GLN A 13 -4.72 -7.60 -14.55
C GLN A 13 -4.96 -8.91 -13.78
N HIS A 14 -5.81 -9.77 -14.31
CA HIS A 14 -6.01 -11.11 -13.76
C HIS A 14 -4.68 -11.87 -13.71
N LYS A 15 -4.46 -12.64 -12.66
CA LYS A 15 -3.24 -13.41 -12.31
C LYS A 15 -2.08 -12.59 -11.76
N ASP A 16 -2.17 -11.26 -11.71
CA ASP A 16 -1.12 -10.45 -11.09
C ASP A 16 -1.03 -10.72 -9.59
N ILE A 17 0.13 -10.37 -9.03
CA ILE A 17 0.37 -10.33 -7.59
C ILE A 17 0.31 -8.87 -7.14
N ALA A 18 -0.53 -8.61 -6.14
CA ALA A 18 -0.65 -7.31 -5.52
C ALA A 18 -0.41 -7.38 -4.01
N VAL A 19 0.01 -6.27 -3.42
CA VAL A 19 0.25 -6.17 -1.98
C VAL A 19 -0.52 -4.99 -1.41
N ASP A 20 -1.26 -5.25 -0.34
CA ASP A 20 -1.81 -4.26 0.57
C ASP A 20 -0.89 -4.20 1.81
N ALA A 21 0.00 -3.22 1.85
CA ALA A 21 1.01 -3.11 2.90
C ALA A 21 0.47 -2.52 4.21
N THR A 22 -0.81 -2.10 4.24
CA THR A 22 -1.51 -1.46 5.37
C THR A 22 -2.97 -1.88 5.39
N MET A 23 -3.18 -3.16 5.65
CA MET A 23 -4.47 -3.86 5.49
C MET A 23 -5.66 -3.16 6.17
N GLY A 24 -5.49 -2.76 7.42
CA GLY A 24 -6.53 -2.12 8.21
C GLY A 24 -7.83 -2.94 8.21
N ASN A 25 -8.94 -2.31 7.80
CA ASN A 25 -10.24 -2.98 7.71
C ASN A 25 -10.45 -3.78 6.40
N GLY A 26 -9.40 -4.05 5.64
CA GLY A 26 -9.40 -4.90 4.44
C GLY A 26 -10.11 -4.31 3.22
N ASN A 27 -10.37 -2.99 3.18
CA ASN A 27 -11.06 -2.38 2.05
C ASN A 27 -10.21 -2.44 0.77
N ASP A 28 -8.91 -2.16 0.89
CA ASP A 28 -8.01 -2.20 -0.25
C ASP A 28 -7.58 -3.62 -0.57
N THR A 29 -7.45 -4.51 0.42
CA THR A 29 -7.27 -5.95 0.21
C THR A 29 -8.35 -6.54 -0.70
N VAL A 30 -9.64 -6.31 -0.37
CA VAL A 30 -10.77 -6.79 -1.16
C VAL A 30 -10.81 -6.14 -2.54
N PHE A 31 -10.52 -4.85 -2.62
CA PHE A 31 -10.45 -4.13 -3.88
C PHE A 31 -9.34 -4.71 -4.80
N LEU A 32 -8.13 -4.93 -4.28
CA LEU A 32 -7.03 -5.53 -5.05
C LEU A 32 -7.39 -6.95 -5.49
N ALA A 33 -8.01 -7.75 -4.62
CA ALA A 33 -8.47 -9.09 -4.94
C ALA A 33 -9.46 -9.10 -6.12
N SER A 34 -10.37 -8.13 -6.18
CA SER A 34 -11.31 -8.01 -7.30
C SER A 34 -10.63 -7.71 -8.64
N LEU A 35 -9.45 -7.07 -8.62
CA LEU A 35 -8.70 -6.73 -9.83
C LEU A 35 -7.83 -7.90 -10.33
N VAL A 36 -7.16 -8.59 -9.41
CA VAL A 36 -6.29 -9.72 -9.79
C VAL A 36 -7.08 -11.01 -10.07
N GLY A 37 -8.31 -11.09 -9.59
CA GLY A 37 -9.22 -12.22 -9.82
C GLY A 37 -8.80 -13.52 -9.12
N ASP A 38 -9.56 -14.60 -9.35
CA ASP A 38 -9.39 -15.89 -8.65
C ASP A 38 -8.03 -16.57 -8.89
N SER A 39 -7.35 -16.20 -9.98
CA SER A 39 -6.03 -16.75 -10.34
C SER A 39 -4.86 -15.88 -9.88
N GLY A 40 -5.13 -14.70 -9.32
CA GLY A 40 -4.13 -13.80 -8.77
C GLY A 40 -3.90 -14.02 -7.29
N THR A 41 -2.95 -13.29 -6.73
CA THR A 41 -2.63 -13.34 -5.30
C THR A 41 -2.57 -11.95 -4.70
N VAL A 42 -3.10 -11.80 -3.48
CA VAL A 42 -2.97 -10.59 -2.69
C VAL A 42 -2.30 -10.92 -1.36
N TYR A 43 -1.18 -10.27 -1.08
CA TYR A 43 -0.54 -10.29 0.23
C TYR A 43 -0.97 -9.06 1.01
N SER A 44 -1.43 -9.22 2.25
CA SER A 44 -1.94 -8.10 3.05
C SER A 44 -1.33 -8.11 4.43
N PHE A 45 -0.72 -6.98 4.82
CA PHE A 45 0.07 -6.84 6.05
C PHE A 45 -0.61 -5.93 7.05
N ASP A 46 -0.63 -6.32 8.30
CA ASP A 46 -0.93 -5.45 9.44
C ASP A 46 -0.31 -5.98 10.73
N VAL A 47 0.11 -5.09 11.61
CA VAL A 47 0.63 -5.43 12.94
C VAL A 47 -0.49 -5.65 13.97
N GLN A 48 -1.72 -5.29 13.64
CA GLN A 48 -2.88 -5.36 14.52
C GLN A 48 -3.70 -6.62 14.22
N LYS A 49 -3.87 -7.46 15.24
CA LYS A 49 -4.71 -8.66 15.11
C LYS A 49 -6.15 -8.33 14.71
N GLU A 50 -6.68 -7.23 15.21
CA GLU A 50 -8.03 -6.75 14.85
C GLU A 50 -8.18 -6.51 13.35
N ALA A 51 -7.17 -5.93 12.69
CA ALA A 51 -7.14 -5.72 11.24
C ALA A 51 -7.21 -7.07 10.49
N ILE A 52 -6.45 -8.07 10.94
CA ILE A 52 -6.47 -9.42 10.39
C ILE A 52 -7.88 -10.03 10.50
N ASP A 53 -8.49 -9.97 11.70
CA ASP A 53 -9.78 -10.58 11.97
C ASP A 53 -10.91 -9.88 11.18
N ASN A 54 -10.89 -8.54 11.11
CA ASN A 54 -11.85 -7.76 10.33
C ASN A 54 -11.74 -8.06 8.83
N THR A 55 -10.52 -8.15 8.32
CA THR A 55 -10.28 -8.45 6.90
C THR A 55 -10.69 -9.88 6.56
N ARG A 56 -10.37 -10.85 7.42
CA ARG A 56 -10.81 -12.25 7.24
C ARG A 56 -12.33 -12.36 7.17
N LYS A 57 -13.03 -11.69 8.07
CA LYS A 57 -14.49 -11.63 8.05
C LYS A 57 -15.00 -11.04 6.74
N LYS A 58 -14.42 -9.94 6.28
CA LYS A 58 -14.81 -9.27 5.03
C LYS A 58 -14.58 -10.16 3.81
N ILE A 59 -13.51 -10.96 3.76
CA ILE A 59 -13.25 -11.92 2.69
C ILE A 59 -14.36 -12.97 2.65
N ILE A 60 -14.75 -13.50 3.81
CA ILE A 60 -15.82 -14.51 3.93
C ILE A 60 -17.16 -13.91 3.52
N ASP A 61 -17.53 -12.76 4.08
CA ASP A 61 -18.81 -12.09 3.84
C ASP A 61 -19.02 -11.70 2.35
N ASN A 62 -17.93 -11.48 1.61
CA ASN A 62 -17.95 -11.16 0.17
C ASN A 62 -17.66 -12.36 -0.74
N GLU A 63 -17.55 -13.57 -0.20
CA GLU A 63 -17.32 -14.83 -0.93
C GLU A 63 -16.11 -14.75 -1.90
N ILE A 64 -15.02 -14.07 -1.46
CA ILE A 64 -13.83 -13.84 -2.29
C ILE A 64 -13.05 -15.14 -2.46
N LYS A 65 -12.78 -15.51 -3.72
CA LYS A 65 -12.06 -16.75 -4.09
C LYS A 65 -10.58 -16.53 -4.40
N THR A 66 -10.17 -15.28 -4.58
CA THR A 66 -8.75 -14.89 -4.80
C THR A 66 -7.88 -15.45 -3.68
N ASN A 67 -6.68 -15.92 -4.01
CA ASN A 67 -5.69 -16.33 -3.01
C ASN A 67 -5.23 -15.08 -2.21
N ILE A 68 -5.71 -14.93 -0.97
CA ILE A 68 -5.35 -13.82 -0.09
C ILE A 68 -4.55 -14.35 1.09
N GLN A 69 -3.33 -13.84 1.25
CA GLN A 69 -2.43 -14.14 2.36
C GLN A 69 -2.51 -13.01 3.39
N LEU A 70 -3.17 -13.24 4.53
CA LEU A 70 -3.24 -12.28 5.63
C LEU A 70 -2.04 -12.48 6.55
N ILE A 71 -1.17 -11.48 6.64
CA ILE A 71 0.11 -11.54 7.34
C ILE A 71 0.06 -10.61 8.55
N HIS A 72 0.17 -11.22 9.74
CA HIS A 72 0.22 -10.51 11.01
C HIS A 72 1.68 -10.13 11.32
N ASP A 73 2.21 -9.16 10.57
CA ASP A 73 3.58 -8.65 10.71
C ASP A 73 3.66 -7.22 10.14
N GLY A 74 4.74 -6.52 10.45
CA GLY A 74 5.00 -5.21 9.88
C GLY A 74 5.39 -5.28 8.41
N HIS A 75 4.94 -4.29 7.63
CA HIS A 75 5.24 -4.21 6.20
C HIS A 75 6.73 -4.08 5.88
N GLU A 76 7.56 -3.68 6.84
CA GLU A 76 9.03 -3.67 6.70
C GLU A 76 9.62 -5.07 6.53
N ASN A 77 8.85 -6.11 6.80
CA ASN A 77 9.23 -7.51 6.64
C ASN A 77 8.73 -8.15 5.33
N ILE A 78 8.21 -7.38 4.39
CA ILE A 78 7.57 -7.83 3.15
C ILE A 78 8.41 -8.86 2.38
N ASP A 79 9.73 -8.71 2.33
CA ASP A 79 10.68 -9.59 1.65
C ASP A 79 10.87 -10.96 2.30
N LYS A 80 10.37 -11.16 3.52
CA LYS A 80 10.37 -12.49 4.18
C LYS A 80 9.24 -13.39 3.70
N TYR A 81 8.18 -12.80 3.14
CA TYR A 81 6.95 -13.48 2.76
C TYR A 81 6.75 -13.57 1.26
N ILE A 82 7.38 -12.68 0.50
CA ILE A 82 7.18 -12.54 -0.94
C ILE A 82 8.54 -12.65 -1.62
N ASN A 83 8.68 -13.65 -2.49
CA ASN A 83 9.86 -13.89 -3.33
C ASN A 83 9.51 -13.91 -4.83
N GLU A 84 8.28 -13.55 -5.16
CA GLU A 84 7.74 -13.51 -6.51
C GLU A 84 7.70 -12.08 -7.03
N ASP A 85 7.59 -11.94 -8.35
CA ASP A 85 7.46 -10.64 -9.00
C ASP A 85 6.08 -10.02 -8.71
N VAL A 86 6.08 -8.85 -8.08
CA VAL A 86 4.88 -8.11 -7.70
C VAL A 86 4.55 -7.06 -8.75
N LYS A 87 3.27 -6.92 -9.07
CA LYS A 87 2.79 -5.89 -10.00
C LYS A 87 2.49 -4.56 -9.31
N LEU A 88 1.92 -4.62 -8.11
CA LEU A 88 1.51 -3.43 -7.39
C LEU A 88 1.66 -3.61 -5.89
N VAL A 89 2.23 -2.60 -5.23
CA VAL A 89 2.23 -2.48 -3.76
C VAL A 89 1.51 -1.19 -3.38
N MET A 90 0.52 -1.27 -2.49
CA MET A 90 -0.25 -0.14 -2.00
C MET A 90 -0.05 0.08 -0.52
N PHE A 91 0.21 1.33 -0.15
CA PHE A 91 0.31 1.82 1.23
C PHE A 91 -0.76 2.89 1.46
N ASN A 92 -1.47 2.79 2.57
CA ASN A 92 -2.28 3.85 3.15
C ASN A 92 -1.69 4.20 4.52
N LEU A 93 -0.80 5.18 4.55
CA LEU A 93 -0.06 5.55 5.75
C LEU A 93 -0.93 6.39 6.70
N GLY A 94 -1.01 5.94 7.94
CA GLY A 94 -1.82 6.58 8.97
C GLY A 94 -2.18 5.63 10.10
N TYR A 95 -3.41 5.67 10.55
CA TYR A 95 -3.95 4.84 11.64
C TYR A 95 -5.21 4.09 11.19
N LEU A 96 -5.52 3.01 11.89
CA LEU A 96 -6.76 2.26 11.65
C LEU A 96 -7.98 3.16 11.98
N PRO A 97 -8.86 3.44 11.00
CA PRO A 97 -10.05 4.26 11.25
C PRO A 97 -10.91 3.67 12.35
N LYS A 98 -11.33 4.49 13.32
CA LYS A 98 -12.16 4.14 14.48
C LYS A 98 -11.46 3.35 15.59
N ALA A 99 -10.18 2.98 15.46
CA ALA A 99 -9.39 2.50 16.60
C ALA A 99 -8.88 3.67 17.46
N GLU A 100 -8.50 3.39 18.70
CA GLU A 100 -7.75 4.35 19.50
C GLU A 100 -6.46 4.66 18.73
N HIS A 101 -6.20 5.93 18.39
CA HIS A 101 -5.08 6.42 17.53
C HIS A 101 -3.67 6.09 18.07
N LYS A 102 -3.50 4.99 18.80
CA LYS A 102 -2.26 4.58 19.47
C LYS A 102 -1.25 3.93 18.53
N ILE A 103 -1.73 3.28 17.48
CA ILE A 103 -0.86 2.56 16.51
C ILE A 103 -0.98 3.27 15.17
N THR A 104 0.14 3.85 14.73
CA THR A 104 0.29 4.50 13.42
C THR A 104 1.49 3.93 12.71
N THR A 105 1.52 4.04 11.39
CA THR A 105 2.73 3.81 10.60
C THR A 105 3.85 4.77 11.05
N LYS A 106 5.10 4.39 10.82
CA LYS A 106 6.28 5.18 11.20
C LYS A 106 7.21 5.34 10.01
N ALA A 107 7.82 6.50 9.88
CA ALA A 107 8.70 6.84 8.76
C ALA A 107 9.80 5.78 8.52
N ASP A 108 10.45 5.30 9.58
CA ASP A 108 11.56 4.33 9.45
C ASP A 108 11.09 3.01 8.86
N THR A 109 10.04 2.39 9.40
CA THR A 109 9.49 1.12 8.89
C THR A 109 8.90 1.28 7.50
N THR A 110 8.23 2.40 7.25
CA THR A 110 7.65 2.74 5.95
C THR A 110 8.74 2.85 4.87
N LEU A 111 9.85 3.55 5.13
CA LEU A 111 10.95 3.67 4.17
C LEU A 111 11.61 2.32 3.87
N ILE A 112 11.79 1.47 4.89
CA ILE A 112 12.30 0.10 4.69
C ILE A 112 11.36 -0.67 3.78
N ALA A 113 10.06 -0.63 4.05
CA ALA A 113 9.05 -1.33 3.27
C ALA A 113 8.99 -0.85 1.82
N ILE A 114 9.03 0.47 1.58
CA ILE A 114 9.04 1.04 0.23
C ILE A 114 10.28 0.57 -0.54
N LYS A 115 11.48 0.65 0.06
CA LYS A 115 12.72 0.18 -0.56
C LYS A 115 12.65 -1.29 -0.96
N LYS A 116 12.14 -2.15 -0.08
CA LYS A 116 11.96 -3.59 -0.36
C LYS A 116 10.90 -3.81 -1.45
N SER A 117 9.81 -3.04 -1.42
CA SER A 117 8.77 -3.09 -2.45
C SER A 117 9.31 -2.74 -3.84
N LEU A 118 10.20 -1.76 -3.94
CA LEU A 118 10.86 -1.39 -5.21
C LEU A 118 11.73 -2.51 -5.78
N ASN A 119 12.30 -3.36 -4.92
CA ASN A 119 13.03 -4.56 -5.37
C ASN A 119 12.09 -5.66 -5.85
N LEU A 120 10.92 -5.81 -5.21
CA LEU A 120 9.93 -6.85 -5.53
C LEU A 120 9.12 -6.53 -6.79
N ILE A 121 8.86 -5.26 -7.09
CA ILE A 121 8.10 -4.93 -8.30
C ILE A 121 8.91 -5.19 -9.56
N HIS A 122 8.28 -5.81 -10.54
CA HIS A 122 8.87 -6.01 -11.87
C HIS A 122 8.75 -4.73 -12.74
N LYS A 123 9.31 -4.76 -13.95
CA LYS A 123 9.18 -3.67 -14.94
C LYS A 123 7.70 -3.33 -15.19
N ASN A 124 7.37 -2.03 -15.22
CA ASN A 124 6.01 -1.48 -15.24
C ASN A 124 5.16 -1.82 -13.99
N GLY A 125 5.76 -2.36 -12.94
CA GLY A 125 5.15 -2.46 -11.62
C GLY A 125 5.14 -1.10 -10.92
N VAL A 126 4.29 -0.93 -9.92
CA VAL A 126 4.09 0.35 -9.24
C VAL A 126 3.96 0.21 -7.73
N VAL A 127 4.58 1.13 -7.01
CA VAL A 127 4.35 1.35 -5.58
C VAL A 127 3.52 2.61 -5.41
N LEU A 128 2.38 2.49 -4.76
CA LEU A 128 1.44 3.58 -4.47
C LEU A 128 1.45 3.88 -2.97
N VAL A 129 1.75 5.10 -2.59
CA VAL A 129 1.82 5.52 -1.19
C VAL A 129 0.86 6.69 -0.97
N VAL A 130 -0.27 6.42 -0.33
CA VAL A 130 -1.21 7.45 0.13
C VAL A 130 -0.81 7.87 1.53
N ILE A 131 -0.57 9.15 1.75
CA ILE A 131 -0.05 9.69 3.00
C ILE A 131 -1.07 10.63 3.64
N TYR A 132 -1.59 10.22 4.79
CA TYR A 132 -2.48 11.03 5.63
C TYR A 132 -1.64 11.81 6.65
N HIS A 133 -1.38 13.10 6.37
CA HIS A 133 -0.43 13.93 7.12
C HIS A 133 -1.09 14.96 8.05
N GLY A 134 -2.31 14.70 8.49
CA GLY A 134 -3.04 15.56 9.44
C GLY A 134 -2.55 15.46 10.90
N HIS A 135 -1.62 14.57 11.22
CA HIS A 135 -1.04 14.35 12.54
C HIS A 135 0.50 14.32 12.48
N GLU A 136 1.17 14.43 13.65
CA GLU A 136 2.63 14.61 13.70
C GLU A 136 3.41 13.48 12.99
N ASN A 137 3.10 12.21 13.29
CA ASN A 137 3.76 11.08 12.62
C ASN A 137 3.55 11.11 11.11
N GLY A 138 2.33 11.45 10.65
CA GLY A 138 2.04 11.57 9.22
C GLY A 138 2.80 12.70 8.53
N LYS A 139 3.10 13.80 9.24
CA LYS A 139 3.96 14.87 8.72
C LYS A 139 5.39 14.38 8.54
N LEU A 140 5.93 13.63 9.52
CA LEU A 140 7.26 13.06 9.45
C LEU A 140 7.35 12.02 8.32
N GLU A 141 6.37 11.14 8.19
CA GLU A 141 6.30 10.17 7.09
C GLU A 141 6.25 10.85 5.73
N LYS A 142 5.44 11.91 5.59
CA LYS A 142 5.35 12.69 4.35
C LYS A 142 6.72 13.21 3.93
N VAL A 143 7.43 13.89 4.83
CA VAL A 143 8.76 14.44 4.54
C VAL A 143 9.72 13.34 4.14
N ALA A 144 9.80 12.26 4.93
CA ALA A 144 10.73 11.17 4.69
C ALA A 144 10.47 10.46 3.35
N VAL A 145 9.19 10.20 3.02
CA VAL A 145 8.82 9.53 1.75
C VAL A 145 9.06 10.45 0.56
N GLU A 146 8.73 11.75 0.65
CA GLU A 146 8.98 12.72 -0.42
C GLU A 146 10.48 12.89 -0.69
N GLU A 147 11.30 13.03 0.34
CA GLU A 147 12.75 13.12 0.23
C GLU A 147 13.32 11.86 -0.43
N PHE A 148 13.00 10.68 0.10
CA PHE A 148 13.45 9.42 -0.47
C PHE A 148 13.03 9.28 -1.95
N ALA A 149 11.77 9.51 -2.26
CA ALA A 149 11.24 9.37 -3.61
C ALA A 149 11.93 10.32 -4.61
N SER A 150 12.32 11.53 -4.17
CA SER A 150 13.04 12.50 -5.00
C SER A 150 14.47 12.07 -5.35
N THR A 151 15.08 11.17 -4.57
CA THR A 151 16.45 10.66 -4.81
C THR A 151 16.50 9.47 -5.76
N LEU A 152 15.36 8.88 -6.11
CA LEU A 152 15.31 7.71 -6.98
C LEU A 152 15.85 8.02 -8.38
N ASN A 153 16.63 7.06 -8.91
CA ASN A 153 17.22 7.18 -10.23
C ASN A 153 16.15 7.27 -11.33
N GLN A 154 16.05 8.41 -11.99
CA GLN A 154 15.07 8.65 -13.07
C GLN A 154 15.21 7.71 -14.29
N LYS A 155 16.33 7.00 -14.43
CA LYS A 155 16.50 6.00 -15.48
C LYS A 155 15.81 4.67 -15.13
N GLU A 156 15.56 4.43 -13.84
CA GLU A 156 14.96 3.21 -13.30
C GLU A 156 13.51 3.41 -12.86
N TYR A 157 13.18 4.61 -12.40
CA TYR A 157 11.86 4.91 -11.83
C TYR A 157 11.27 6.19 -12.38
N ASN A 158 9.95 6.16 -12.63
CA ASN A 158 9.13 7.35 -12.79
C ASN A 158 8.45 7.64 -11.44
N VAL A 159 8.67 8.81 -10.89
CA VAL A 159 8.06 9.22 -9.63
C VAL A 159 7.10 10.37 -9.87
N MET A 160 5.88 10.22 -9.37
CA MET A 160 4.83 11.23 -9.48
C MET A 160 4.24 11.52 -8.11
N LYS A 161 4.04 12.80 -7.82
CA LYS A 161 3.30 13.29 -6.65
C LYS A 161 1.99 13.91 -7.09
N LEU A 162 0.90 13.50 -6.44
CA LEU A 162 -0.44 14.06 -6.64
C LEU A 162 -1.00 14.58 -5.32
N GLY A 163 -1.59 15.76 -5.35
CA GLY A 163 -2.21 16.39 -4.20
C GLY A 163 -3.20 17.48 -4.62
N PHE A 164 -4.08 17.85 -3.72
CA PHE A 164 -5.02 18.94 -3.93
C PHE A 164 -4.35 20.27 -3.58
N ILE A 165 -4.46 21.25 -4.45
CA ILE A 165 -3.81 22.57 -4.26
C ILE A 165 -4.72 23.60 -3.59
N ASN A 166 -6.03 23.36 -3.56
CA ASN A 166 -7.04 24.29 -3.07
C ASN A 166 -7.75 23.81 -1.79
N GLN A 167 -7.43 22.62 -1.30
CA GLN A 167 -8.05 22.08 -0.08
C GLN A 167 -7.25 22.48 1.15
N ILE A 168 -7.96 22.91 2.18
CA ILE A 168 -7.47 23.11 3.54
C ILE A 168 -7.60 21.79 4.33
N ASN A 169 -7.14 21.70 5.56
CA ASN A 169 -7.25 20.51 6.44
C ASN A 169 -6.39 19.30 6.02
N ASN A 170 -5.21 19.56 5.43
CA ASN A 170 -4.21 18.54 5.11
C ASN A 170 -4.78 17.31 4.36
N PRO A 171 -5.33 17.50 3.16
CA PRO A 171 -5.83 16.38 2.37
C PRO A 171 -4.68 15.38 2.09
N PRO A 172 -4.98 14.07 1.95
CA PRO A 172 -3.95 13.10 1.68
C PRO A 172 -3.26 13.39 0.34
N ILE A 173 -1.97 13.08 0.28
CA ILE A 173 -1.19 13.09 -0.96
C ILE A 173 -0.94 11.66 -1.44
N LEU A 174 -0.70 11.50 -2.73
CA LEU A 174 -0.29 10.24 -3.33
C LEU A 174 1.10 10.39 -3.93
N ILE A 175 2.01 9.50 -3.56
CA ILE A 175 3.27 9.27 -4.26
C ILE A 175 3.13 7.97 -5.05
N ALA A 176 3.35 8.02 -6.36
CA ALA A 176 3.34 6.84 -7.24
C ALA A 176 4.74 6.66 -7.81
N ILE A 177 5.32 5.47 -7.61
CA ILE A 177 6.67 5.11 -8.07
C ILE A 177 6.55 3.92 -9.02
N GLU A 178 6.77 4.14 -10.30
CA GLU A 178 6.71 3.11 -11.33
C GLU A 178 8.13 2.70 -11.75
N LYS A 179 8.39 1.39 -11.80
CA LYS A 179 9.65 0.83 -12.32
C LYS A 179 9.62 0.81 -13.85
N ARG A 180 10.66 1.36 -14.49
CA ARG A 180 10.78 1.51 -15.97
C ARG A 180 11.24 0.23 -16.66
#